data_7169f6f168184f7e7606098ff46e30a3
#
_entry.id   7169f6f168184f7e7606098ff46e30a3
#
_cell.length_a   1.000
_cell.length_b   1.000
_cell.length_c   1.000
_cell.angle_alpha   90.00
_cell.angle_beta   90.00
_cell.angle_gamma   90.00
#
_symmetry.space_group_name_H-M   'P 1'
#
loop_
_entity.id
_entity.type
_entity.pdbx_description
1 polymer ?
#
loop_
_entity_poly.entity_id
_entity_poly.type
_entity_poly.pdbx_seq_one_letter_code
_entity_poly.pdbx_strand_id
1 'polypeptide(L)'
;MPRPCPFRPDFGPEGFPPIPKINSDAIRQQVFTHRSYYARPTHIFEDQPNDLSPDNEKLEHLGDTVLALVVTDMMIKAFPGLHVGPSTKIRALVVGNATLADISLRYRLPYRLRLHAAQAITLRASTNIQADVFESYVGGLYKDQGLAAVEKWLHPLLLPYAEEAYKFVRKQYGLPETRSSSGTASPPESESEPGSLSPATQHGGLDMEEESIPQAALAIGHLALFNQQLQKANLDIEWVYTEDGDIGMEGLLGAFDPSGTPGDLVHIATRTTPMWTVKAFVNGEMYGSGKGTSKKAARHVAAKEGLQRLGINVW
;
A
#
# COMPACT_ATOMS: atom_id res chain seq x y z
N MET A 1 -9.36 1.57 15.95
CA MET A 1 -9.31 3.03 15.71
C MET A 1 -8.33 3.31 14.57
N PRO A 2 -8.67 4.16 13.59
CA PRO A 2 -7.73 4.57 12.56
C PRO A 2 -6.52 5.25 13.20
N ARG A 3 -5.32 4.99 12.64
CA ARG A 3 -4.10 5.64 13.16
C ARG A 3 -4.16 7.12 12.78
N PRO A 4 -3.96 8.05 13.71
CA PRO A 4 -3.90 9.46 13.38
C PRO A 4 -2.71 9.73 12.45
N CYS A 5 -2.80 10.81 11.65
CA CYS A 5 -1.66 11.27 10.85
C CYS A 5 -0.45 11.51 11.77
N PRO A 6 0.70 10.87 11.50
CA PRO A 6 1.88 11.02 12.34
C PRO A 6 2.60 12.36 12.16
N PHE A 7 2.25 13.10 11.09
CA PHE A 7 2.96 14.31 10.69
C PHE A 7 2.29 15.57 11.24
N ARG A 8 3.10 16.54 11.62
CA ARG A 8 2.70 17.89 12.09
C ARG A 8 3.54 18.94 11.35
N PRO A 9 3.34 19.09 10.03
CA PRO A 9 4.16 19.96 9.22
C PRO A 9 3.97 21.43 9.63
N ASP A 10 5.08 22.17 9.58
CA ASP A 10 5.08 23.62 9.71
C ASP A 10 4.85 24.25 8.33
N PHE A 11 3.86 25.11 8.22
CA PHE A 11 3.53 25.83 7.00
C PHE A 11 4.15 27.25 6.98
N GLY A 12 4.99 27.57 7.95
CA GLY A 12 5.64 28.88 8.04
C GLY A 12 4.65 30.05 8.19
N PRO A 13 5.09 31.27 7.89
CA PRO A 13 4.28 32.50 8.08
C PRO A 13 3.07 32.58 7.14
N GLU A 14 3.08 31.92 6.01
CA GLU A 14 1.95 31.90 5.06
C GLU A 14 0.78 31.04 5.55
N GLY A 15 1.04 30.13 6.48
CA GLY A 15 0.05 29.24 7.07
C GLY A 15 -0.46 28.17 6.13
N PHE A 16 -1.54 27.51 6.51
CA PHE A 16 -2.15 26.42 5.75
C PHE A 16 -2.77 26.95 4.45
N PRO A 17 -2.40 26.43 3.26
CA PRO A 17 -2.84 26.97 1.97
C PRO A 17 -4.36 27.00 1.84
N PRO A 18 -4.95 28.07 1.29
CA PRO A 18 -6.40 28.11 1.05
C PRO A 18 -6.82 27.11 -0.01
N ILE A 19 -8.00 26.50 0.18
CA ILE A 19 -8.55 25.57 -0.79
C ILE A 19 -9.05 26.34 -2.03
N PRO A 20 -8.63 25.97 -3.27
CA PRO A 20 -9.12 26.62 -4.49
C PRO A 20 -10.60 26.32 -4.72
N LYS A 21 -11.32 27.27 -5.31
CA LYS A 21 -12.74 27.10 -5.59
C LYS A 21 -12.93 26.32 -6.89
N ILE A 22 -13.81 25.30 -6.88
CA ILE A 22 -14.31 24.65 -8.08
C ILE A 22 -15.43 25.56 -8.65
N ASN A 23 -15.29 26.02 -9.90
CA ASN A 23 -16.17 26.99 -10.54
C ASN A 23 -17.49 26.35 -10.99
N SER A 24 -17.43 25.13 -11.57
CA SER A 24 -18.59 24.39 -12.01
C SER A 24 -19.43 23.89 -10.82
N ASP A 25 -20.68 24.34 -10.75
CA ASP A 25 -21.61 23.89 -9.72
C ASP A 25 -21.93 22.41 -9.83
N ALA A 26 -22.02 21.88 -11.05
CA ALA A 26 -22.26 20.46 -11.30
C ALA A 26 -21.12 19.60 -10.76
N ILE A 27 -19.85 19.94 -11.08
CA ILE A 27 -18.67 19.22 -10.57
C ILE A 27 -18.61 19.34 -9.05
N ARG A 28 -18.84 20.54 -8.50
CA ARG A 28 -18.81 20.76 -7.06
C ARG A 28 -19.87 19.92 -6.33
N GLN A 29 -21.08 19.82 -6.89
CA GLN A 29 -22.14 18.97 -6.34
C GLN A 29 -21.75 17.50 -6.39
N GLN A 30 -21.17 17.03 -7.48
CA GLN A 30 -20.69 15.64 -7.64
C GLN A 30 -19.58 15.32 -6.62
N VAL A 31 -18.55 16.16 -6.46
CA VAL A 31 -17.48 16.04 -5.47
C VAL A 31 -18.01 15.76 -4.05
N PHE A 32 -19.08 16.44 -3.68
CA PHE A 32 -19.66 16.32 -2.34
C PHE A 32 -20.86 15.38 -2.25
N THR A 33 -21.07 14.50 -3.21
CA THR A 33 -22.14 13.51 -3.17
C THR A 33 -21.56 12.10 -3.06
N HIS A 34 -21.66 11.51 -1.89
CA HIS A 34 -21.24 10.13 -1.67
C HIS A 34 -22.28 9.15 -2.22
N ARG A 35 -21.85 7.99 -2.71
CA ARG A 35 -22.73 6.95 -3.30
C ARG A 35 -23.92 6.54 -2.42
N SER A 36 -23.76 6.57 -1.08
CA SER A 36 -24.85 6.25 -0.16
C SER A 36 -26.04 7.17 -0.30
N TYR A 37 -25.87 8.37 -0.85
CA TYR A 37 -26.94 9.34 -0.98
C TYR A 37 -28.07 8.87 -1.92
N TYR A 38 -27.67 8.22 -3.02
CA TYR A 38 -28.63 7.72 -4.02
C TYR A 38 -28.92 6.22 -3.85
N ALA A 39 -28.14 5.50 -3.03
CA ALA A 39 -28.28 4.06 -2.78
C ALA A 39 -28.37 3.21 -4.07
N ARG A 40 -27.60 3.56 -5.10
CA ARG A 40 -27.57 2.81 -6.37
C ARG A 40 -26.94 1.42 -6.18
N PRO A 41 -27.34 0.42 -6.97
CA PRO A 41 -26.70 -0.90 -6.95
C PRO A 41 -25.21 -0.82 -7.26
N THR A 42 -24.40 -1.55 -6.51
CA THR A 42 -22.92 -1.55 -6.66
C THR A 42 -22.39 -2.64 -7.60
N HIS A 43 -23.25 -3.56 -8.06
CA HIS A 43 -22.84 -4.73 -8.86
C HIS A 43 -23.13 -4.58 -10.36
N ILE A 44 -23.27 -3.34 -10.84
CA ILE A 44 -23.46 -3.07 -12.26
C ILE A 44 -22.10 -2.82 -12.91
N PHE A 45 -21.92 -3.34 -14.12
CA PHE A 45 -20.66 -3.14 -14.87
C PHE A 45 -20.51 -1.69 -15.34
N GLU A 46 -21.60 -1.07 -15.82
CA GLU A 46 -21.61 0.32 -16.30
C GLU A 46 -22.97 0.99 -16.07
N ASP A 47 -22.93 2.31 -15.90
CA ASP A 47 -24.13 3.14 -15.85
C ASP A 47 -24.77 3.23 -17.24
N GLN A 48 -26.10 3.41 -17.30
CA GLN A 48 -26.77 3.74 -18.57
C GLN A 48 -26.28 5.11 -19.09
N PRO A 49 -26.08 5.29 -20.41
CA PRO A 49 -25.55 6.53 -20.98
C PRO A 49 -26.32 7.81 -20.60
N ASN A 50 -27.59 7.69 -20.34
CA ASN A 50 -28.52 8.79 -19.99
C ASN A 50 -28.78 8.88 -18.47
N ASP A 51 -28.19 8.00 -17.65
CA ASP A 51 -28.37 7.97 -16.20
C ASP A 51 -27.03 7.64 -15.47
N LEU A 52 -26.03 8.49 -15.71
CA LEU A 52 -24.71 8.36 -15.09
C LEU A 52 -24.78 8.58 -13.58
N SER A 53 -23.97 7.84 -12.84
CA SER A 53 -23.85 7.98 -11.38
C SER A 53 -23.39 9.38 -11.00
N PRO A 54 -24.20 10.14 -10.25
CA PRO A 54 -23.89 11.51 -9.89
C PRO A 54 -23.06 11.63 -8.60
N ASP A 55 -22.51 10.53 -8.12
CA ASP A 55 -21.65 10.49 -6.93
C ASP A 55 -20.18 10.79 -7.24
N ASN A 56 -19.36 10.77 -6.20
CA ASN A 56 -17.98 11.19 -6.26
C ASN A 56 -16.98 10.07 -6.60
N GLU A 57 -17.39 8.81 -6.73
CA GLU A 57 -16.44 7.68 -6.92
C GLU A 57 -15.54 7.84 -8.16
N LYS A 58 -16.10 8.31 -9.28
CA LYS A 58 -15.29 8.55 -10.51
C LYS A 58 -14.32 9.71 -10.36
N LEU A 59 -14.69 10.73 -9.57
CA LEU A 59 -13.80 11.86 -9.27
C LEU A 59 -12.73 11.51 -8.25
N GLU A 60 -13.04 10.68 -7.27
CA GLU A 60 -12.09 10.08 -6.33
C GLU A 60 -11.01 9.28 -7.08
N HIS A 61 -11.42 8.34 -7.93
CA HIS A 61 -10.50 7.52 -8.72
C HIS A 61 -9.59 8.37 -9.64
N LEU A 62 -10.13 9.41 -10.27
CA LEU A 62 -9.35 10.37 -11.05
C LEU A 62 -8.41 11.16 -10.16
N GLY A 63 -8.90 11.61 -9.00
CA GLY A 63 -8.15 12.43 -8.05
C GLY A 63 -6.97 11.69 -7.44
N ASP A 64 -7.12 10.43 -7.07
CA ASP A 64 -6.00 9.57 -6.61
C ASP A 64 -4.87 9.53 -7.65
N THR A 65 -5.23 9.30 -8.93
CA THR A 65 -4.25 9.26 -10.03
C THR A 65 -3.54 10.61 -10.22
N VAL A 66 -4.27 11.72 -10.22
CA VAL A 66 -3.73 13.08 -10.36
C VAL A 66 -2.84 13.42 -9.15
N LEU A 67 -3.29 13.08 -7.95
CA LEU A 67 -2.54 13.27 -6.70
C LEU A 67 -1.22 12.50 -6.73
N ALA A 68 -1.24 11.24 -7.13
CA ALA A 68 -0.05 10.41 -7.27
C ALA A 68 0.95 11.00 -8.27
N LEU A 69 0.48 11.53 -9.41
CA LEU A 69 1.30 12.20 -10.42
C LEU A 69 1.96 13.45 -9.84
N VAL A 70 1.17 14.38 -9.28
CA VAL A 70 1.65 15.67 -8.76
C VAL A 70 2.66 15.48 -7.62
N VAL A 71 2.38 14.55 -6.69
CA VAL A 71 3.29 14.26 -5.58
C VAL A 71 4.58 13.61 -6.08
N THR A 72 4.52 12.74 -7.08
CA THR A 72 5.72 12.11 -7.64
C THR A 72 6.62 13.15 -8.30
N ASP A 73 6.06 14.03 -9.12
CA ASP A 73 6.80 15.11 -9.79
C ASP A 73 7.40 16.10 -8.77
N MET A 74 6.59 16.51 -7.78
CA MET A 74 7.04 17.36 -6.66
C MET A 74 8.24 16.73 -5.93
N MET A 75 8.19 15.43 -5.63
CA MET A 75 9.27 14.73 -4.92
C MET A 75 10.56 14.63 -5.75
N ILE A 76 10.46 14.41 -7.06
CA ILE A 76 11.62 14.41 -7.95
C ILE A 76 12.32 15.77 -7.92
N LYS A 77 11.54 16.85 -7.93
CA LYS A 77 12.06 18.22 -7.87
C LYS A 77 12.65 18.59 -6.50
N ALA A 78 11.95 18.21 -5.42
CA ALA A 78 12.36 18.58 -4.06
C ALA A 78 13.53 17.71 -3.54
N PHE A 79 13.61 16.44 -3.96
CA PHE A 79 14.59 15.47 -3.48
C PHE A 79 15.31 14.77 -4.64
N PRO A 80 16.05 15.46 -5.49
CA PRO A 80 16.62 14.92 -6.74
C PRO A 80 17.61 13.76 -6.52
N GLY A 81 18.24 13.65 -5.35
CA GLY A 81 19.12 12.56 -4.98
C GLY A 81 18.43 11.35 -4.33
N LEU A 82 17.08 11.34 -4.26
CA LEU A 82 16.35 10.28 -3.61
C LEU A 82 16.12 9.10 -4.55
N HIS A 83 16.52 7.90 -4.15
CA HIS A 83 16.26 6.67 -4.90
C HIS A 83 14.75 6.30 -4.90
N VAL A 84 14.33 5.55 -5.92
CA VAL A 84 12.92 5.17 -6.14
C VAL A 84 12.30 4.44 -4.94
N GLY A 85 13.04 3.52 -4.28
CA GLY A 85 12.54 2.77 -3.13
C GLY A 85 12.12 3.67 -1.95
N PRO A 86 13.04 4.50 -1.41
CA PRO A 86 12.68 5.50 -0.40
C PRO A 86 11.61 6.49 -0.88
N SER A 87 11.68 6.95 -2.13
CA SER A 87 10.69 7.86 -2.72
C SER A 87 9.27 7.25 -2.67
N THR A 88 9.11 5.99 -3.05
CA THR A 88 7.83 5.29 -2.98
C THR A 88 7.30 5.20 -1.56
N LYS A 89 8.16 4.97 -0.56
CA LYS A 89 7.76 4.95 0.86
C LYS A 89 7.26 6.32 1.33
N ILE A 90 7.99 7.39 0.99
CA ILE A 90 7.64 8.76 1.36
C ILE A 90 6.31 9.14 0.70
N ARG A 91 6.18 8.90 -0.62
CA ARG A 91 4.93 9.16 -1.34
C ARG A 91 3.75 8.45 -0.69
N ALA A 92 3.87 7.15 -0.35
CA ALA A 92 2.80 6.38 0.29
C ALA A 92 2.38 6.96 1.65
N LEU A 93 3.27 7.63 2.36
CA LEU A 93 2.96 8.33 3.60
C LEU A 93 2.24 9.66 3.35
N VAL A 94 2.65 10.39 2.31
CA VAL A 94 2.08 11.70 1.94
C VAL A 94 0.65 11.55 1.39
N VAL A 95 0.43 10.59 0.49
CA VAL A 95 -0.89 10.32 -0.11
C VAL A 95 -1.70 9.25 0.62
N GLY A 96 -1.23 8.79 1.78
CA GLY A 96 -1.96 7.79 2.56
C GLY A 96 -3.20 8.35 3.22
N ASN A 97 -4.25 7.52 3.36
CA ASN A 97 -5.56 7.92 3.89
C ASN A 97 -5.48 8.68 5.22
N ALA A 98 -4.53 8.35 6.11
CA ALA A 98 -4.36 9.06 7.38
C ALA A 98 -3.96 10.54 7.19
N THR A 99 -3.06 10.82 6.23
CA THR A 99 -2.62 12.18 5.91
C THR A 99 -3.72 12.95 5.17
N LEU A 100 -4.33 12.32 4.15
CA LEU A 100 -5.40 12.96 3.38
C LEU A 100 -6.63 13.25 4.24
N ALA A 101 -6.97 12.37 5.18
CA ALA A 101 -8.06 12.60 6.13
C ALA A 101 -7.78 13.79 7.06
N ASP A 102 -6.54 13.92 7.58
CA ASP A 102 -6.16 15.09 8.41
C ASP A 102 -6.32 16.41 7.62
N ILE A 103 -5.81 16.43 6.38
CA ILE A 103 -5.94 17.59 5.48
C ILE A 103 -7.42 17.88 5.19
N SER A 104 -8.20 16.84 4.87
CA SER A 104 -9.63 16.92 4.60
C SER A 104 -10.43 17.52 5.76
N LEU A 105 -10.10 17.11 6.99
CA LEU A 105 -10.70 17.64 8.21
C LEU A 105 -10.35 19.12 8.43
N ARG A 106 -9.10 19.52 8.14
CA ARG A 106 -8.68 20.94 8.23
C ARG A 106 -9.48 21.83 7.27
N TYR A 107 -9.75 21.34 6.05
CA TYR A 107 -10.64 22.02 5.08
C TYR A 107 -12.12 21.83 5.36
N ARG A 108 -12.49 21.05 6.36
CA ARG A 108 -13.88 20.70 6.71
C ARG A 108 -14.67 20.04 5.56
N LEU A 109 -13.99 19.30 4.65
CA LEU A 109 -14.63 18.68 3.50
C LEU A 109 -15.68 17.64 3.89
N PRO A 110 -15.44 16.75 4.88
CA PRO A 110 -16.42 15.72 5.25
C PRO A 110 -17.75 16.29 5.72
N TYR A 111 -17.76 17.51 6.26
CA TYR A 111 -19.00 18.17 6.72
C TYR A 111 -19.88 18.66 5.56
N ARG A 112 -19.31 18.78 4.36
CA ARG A 112 -20.01 19.18 3.15
C ARG A 112 -20.59 17.98 2.39
N LEU A 113 -20.23 16.74 2.78
CA LEU A 113 -20.71 15.54 2.10
C LEU A 113 -22.22 15.35 2.27
N ARG A 114 -22.87 15.09 1.14
CA ARG A 114 -24.24 14.61 1.05
C ARG A 114 -24.20 13.08 1.21
N LEU A 115 -24.81 12.60 2.28
CA LEU A 115 -24.77 11.21 2.72
C LEU A 115 -26.20 10.74 3.00
N HIS A 116 -26.42 9.44 2.95
CA HIS A 116 -27.67 8.87 3.45
C HIS A 116 -27.82 9.16 4.95
N ALA A 117 -28.95 9.69 5.37
CA ALA A 117 -29.16 10.21 6.72
C ALA A 117 -28.84 9.20 7.83
N ALA A 118 -29.23 7.94 7.67
CA ALA A 118 -28.99 6.89 8.66
C ALA A 118 -27.52 6.51 8.85
N GLN A 119 -26.65 6.81 7.87
CA GLN A 119 -25.21 6.44 7.89
C GLN A 119 -24.30 7.66 8.06
N ALA A 120 -24.85 8.86 8.05
CA ALA A 120 -24.09 10.13 7.95
C ALA A 120 -23.05 10.29 9.08
N ILE A 121 -23.37 9.92 10.31
CA ILE A 121 -22.45 10.03 11.45
C ILE A 121 -21.27 9.07 11.28
N THR A 122 -21.53 7.80 10.99
CA THR A 122 -20.51 6.77 10.84
C THR A 122 -19.61 7.04 9.64
N LEU A 123 -20.19 7.39 8.48
CA LEU A 123 -19.43 7.66 7.26
C LEU A 123 -18.53 8.90 7.42
N ARG A 124 -19.02 9.99 8.01
CA ARG A 124 -18.18 11.17 8.26
C ARG A 124 -17.02 10.90 9.20
N ALA A 125 -17.15 9.96 10.12
CA ALA A 125 -16.09 9.56 11.05
C ALA A 125 -15.08 8.58 10.43
N SER A 126 -15.36 8.02 9.25
CA SER A 126 -14.48 7.09 8.55
C SER A 126 -13.28 7.81 7.95
N THR A 127 -12.06 7.38 8.30
CA THR A 127 -10.82 7.90 7.74
C THR A 127 -10.77 7.74 6.21
N ASN A 128 -11.28 6.62 5.67
CA ASN A 128 -11.34 6.40 4.23
C ASN A 128 -12.24 7.44 3.57
N ILE A 129 -13.48 7.61 4.04
CA ILE A 129 -14.40 8.59 3.46
C ILE A 129 -13.88 10.04 3.58
N GLN A 130 -13.11 10.33 4.64
CA GLN A 130 -12.43 11.62 4.79
C GLN A 130 -11.32 11.81 3.76
N ALA A 131 -10.57 10.76 3.43
CA ALA A 131 -9.56 10.77 2.37
C ALA A 131 -10.23 10.85 0.99
N ASP A 132 -11.24 9.99 0.74
CA ASP A 132 -11.95 9.88 -0.54
C ASP A 132 -12.55 11.22 -0.99
N VAL A 133 -13.09 12.02 -0.05
CA VAL A 133 -13.61 13.36 -0.39
C VAL A 133 -12.50 14.35 -0.73
N PHE A 134 -11.29 14.22 -0.18
CA PHE A 134 -10.15 15.03 -0.57
C PHE A 134 -9.69 14.66 -2.00
N GLU A 135 -9.56 13.38 -2.29
CA GLU A 135 -9.23 12.88 -3.64
C GLU A 135 -10.29 13.31 -4.64
N SER A 136 -11.57 13.18 -4.30
CA SER A 136 -12.67 13.67 -5.14
C SER A 136 -12.58 15.16 -5.42
N TYR A 137 -12.11 15.95 -4.43
CA TYR A 137 -11.90 17.38 -4.61
C TYR A 137 -10.74 17.67 -5.58
N VAL A 138 -9.65 16.92 -5.48
CA VAL A 138 -8.53 16.98 -6.43
C VAL A 138 -9.00 16.63 -7.85
N GLY A 139 -9.73 15.53 -8.01
CA GLY A 139 -10.28 15.11 -9.31
C GLY A 139 -11.28 16.13 -9.89
N GLY A 140 -12.12 16.70 -9.03
CA GLY A 140 -13.05 17.76 -9.40
C GLY A 140 -12.34 19.05 -9.84
N LEU A 141 -11.32 19.48 -9.12
CA LEU A 141 -10.52 20.64 -9.46
C LEU A 141 -9.77 20.42 -10.80
N TYR A 142 -9.21 19.23 -10.98
CA TYR A 142 -8.57 18.85 -12.25
C TYR A 142 -9.55 18.91 -13.43
N LYS A 143 -10.75 18.40 -13.27
CA LYS A 143 -11.80 18.45 -14.31
C LYS A 143 -12.26 19.87 -14.62
N ASP A 144 -12.27 20.75 -13.63
CA ASP A 144 -12.74 22.13 -13.74
C ASP A 144 -11.68 23.09 -14.29
N GLN A 145 -10.39 22.91 -13.87
CA GLN A 145 -9.34 23.91 -14.12
C GLN A 145 -8.00 23.32 -14.61
N GLY A 146 -7.92 22.01 -14.77
CA GLY A 146 -6.73 21.33 -15.27
C GLY A 146 -5.61 21.13 -14.25
N LEU A 147 -4.52 20.50 -14.71
CA LEU A 147 -3.39 20.08 -13.87
C LEU A 147 -2.68 21.24 -13.19
N ALA A 148 -2.45 22.34 -13.92
CA ALA A 148 -1.71 23.49 -13.38
C ALA A 148 -2.38 24.12 -12.13
N ALA A 149 -3.71 24.15 -12.07
CA ALA A 149 -4.44 24.62 -10.89
C ALA A 149 -4.26 23.66 -9.70
N VAL A 150 -4.24 22.37 -9.95
CA VAL A 150 -4.01 21.35 -8.93
C VAL A 150 -2.57 21.44 -8.40
N GLU A 151 -1.56 21.52 -9.26
CA GLU A 151 -0.15 21.66 -8.86
C GLU A 151 0.08 22.91 -8.02
N LYS A 152 -0.46 24.05 -8.46
CA LYS A 152 -0.34 25.33 -7.73
C LYS A 152 -0.87 25.24 -6.30
N TRP A 153 -1.90 24.44 -6.06
CA TRP A 153 -2.47 24.24 -4.74
C TRP A 153 -1.75 23.15 -3.94
N LEU A 154 -1.52 21.99 -4.57
CA LEU A 154 -0.99 20.82 -3.86
C LEU A 154 0.49 20.96 -3.50
N HIS A 155 1.31 21.66 -4.28
CA HIS A 155 2.73 21.86 -3.98
C HIS A 155 2.96 22.49 -2.61
N PRO A 156 2.45 23.71 -2.31
CA PRO A 156 2.63 24.32 -1.00
C PRO A 156 1.92 23.56 0.12
N LEU A 157 0.86 22.79 -0.21
CA LEU A 157 0.13 21.98 0.76
C LEU A 157 0.90 20.72 1.18
N LEU A 158 1.45 19.98 0.21
CA LEU A 158 1.99 18.64 0.44
C LEU A 158 3.51 18.61 0.63
N LEU A 159 4.24 19.62 0.20
CA LEU A 159 5.68 19.69 0.38
C LEU A 159 6.10 19.62 1.86
N PRO A 160 5.48 20.35 2.80
CA PRO A 160 5.80 20.22 4.23
C PRO A 160 5.53 18.81 4.79
N TYR A 161 4.48 18.13 4.33
CA TYR A 161 4.24 16.72 4.68
C TYR A 161 5.31 15.80 4.10
N ALA A 162 5.76 16.05 2.88
CA ALA A 162 6.82 15.27 2.24
C ALA A 162 8.17 15.44 2.97
N GLU A 163 8.48 16.63 3.47
CA GLU A 163 9.67 16.90 4.28
C GLU A 163 9.65 16.13 5.61
N GLU A 164 8.52 16.13 6.31
CA GLU A 164 8.36 15.34 7.53
C GLU A 164 8.45 13.83 7.25
N ALA A 165 7.79 13.35 6.21
CA ALA A 165 7.87 11.97 5.78
C ALA A 165 9.30 11.58 5.33
N TYR A 166 10.05 12.50 4.69
CA TYR A 166 11.46 12.31 4.34
C TYR A 166 12.31 12.11 5.59
N LYS A 167 12.20 12.99 6.61
CA LYS A 167 12.91 12.85 7.89
C LYS A 167 12.59 11.51 8.55
N PHE A 168 11.31 11.15 8.58
CA PHE A 168 10.83 9.90 9.16
C PHE A 168 11.42 8.65 8.45
N VAL A 169 11.36 8.61 7.13
CA VAL A 169 11.90 7.49 6.34
C VAL A 169 13.42 7.46 6.43
N ARG A 170 14.09 8.61 6.40
CA ARG A 170 15.55 8.71 6.54
C ARG A 170 16.04 8.08 7.86
N LYS A 171 15.31 8.33 8.95
CA LYS A 171 15.58 7.70 10.26
C LYS A 171 15.43 6.17 10.21
N GLN A 172 14.46 5.64 9.46
CA GLN A 172 14.33 4.18 9.27
C GLN A 172 15.52 3.55 8.53
N TYR A 173 16.27 4.34 7.75
CA TYR A 173 17.51 3.93 7.10
C TYR A 173 18.77 4.13 7.98
N GLY A 174 18.60 4.47 9.28
CA GLY A 174 19.72 4.73 10.19
C GLY A 174 20.47 6.02 9.92
N LEU A 175 19.92 6.93 9.11
CA LEU A 175 20.51 8.21 8.74
C LEU A 175 19.98 9.33 9.64
N PRO A 176 20.80 10.39 9.95
CA PRO A 176 20.35 11.53 10.73
C PRO A 176 19.20 12.27 10.05
N GLU A 177 18.31 12.90 10.81
CA GLU A 177 17.11 13.57 10.30
C GLU A 177 17.42 14.74 9.36
N THR A 178 18.54 15.44 9.59
CA THR A 178 19.00 16.55 8.74
C THR A 178 20.17 16.11 7.88
N ARG A 179 20.20 16.56 6.61
CA ARG A 179 21.46 16.55 5.84
C ARG A 179 22.39 17.56 6.51
N SER A 180 23.47 17.09 7.13
CA SER A 180 24.55 17.97 7.55
C SER A 180 25.07 18.69 6.30
N SER A 181 24.82 19.98 6.20
CA SER A 181 25.43 20.86 5.18
C SER A 181 26.85 21.20 5.63
N SER A 182 27.68 20.20 5.94
CA SER A 182 29.09 20.39 6.23
C SER A 182 29.90 19.44 5.36
N GLY A 183 30.39 19.99 4.27
CA GLY A 183 31.35 19.27 3.43
C GLY A 183 31.42 19.88 2.04
N THR A 184 32.01 21.07 1.96
CA THR A 184 32.73 21.48 0.76
C THR A 184 33.88 20.47 0.61
N ALA A 185 33.62 19.34 0.00
CA ALA A 185 34.67 18.45 -0.45
C ALA A 185 35.19 19.04 -1.75
N SER A 186 36.34 19.70 -1.65
CA SER A 186 37.20 19.98 -2.79
C SER A 186 37.53 18.67 -3.51
N PRO A 187 37.57 18.64 -4.84
CA PRO A 187 37.95 17.45 -5.58
C PRO A 187 39.38 17.05 -5.20
N PRO A 188 39.70 15.76 -5.06
CA PRO A 188 41.10 15.34 -4.94
C PRO A 188 41.81 15.61 -6.28
N GLU A 189 42.90 16.35 -6.18
CA GLU A 189 43.82 16.55 -7.28
C GLU A 189 44.38 15.22 -7.78
N SER A 190 44.40 15.08 -9.08
CA SER A 190 45.00 13.98 -9.81
C SER A 190 46.49 13.91 -9.60
N GLU A 191 47.01 12.85 -9.04
CA GLU A 191 48.39 12.44 -9.21
C GLU A 191 48.47 11.21 -10.10
N SER A 192 49.31 11.34 -11.09
CA SER A 192 49.61 10.52 -12.24
C SER A 192 50.29 9.18 -11.89
N GLU A 193 49.95 8.20 -12.72
CA GLU A 193 50.65 6.91 -12.96
C GLU A 193 52.19 6.94 -13.08
N PRO A 194 52.96 5.82 -13.15
CA PRO A 194 52.68 4.65 -13.97
C PRO A 194 53.22 3.27 -13.41
N GLY A 195 52.75 2.18 -14.04
CA GLY A 195 53.58 0.97 -14.12
C GLY A 195 52.89 -0.40 -14.02
N SER A 196 52.46 -0.92 -15.13
CA SER A 196 52.81 -2.20 -15.78
C SER A 196 52.86 -3.51 -14.98
N LEU A 197 52.10 -4.48 -15.45
CA LEU A 197 52.39 -5.88 -15.84
C LEU A 197 51.41 -6.92 -15.28
N SER A 198 50.61 -7.52 -16.19
CA SER A 198 50.05 -8.89 -16.08
C SER A 198 51.14 -9.92 -16.46
N PRO A 199 50.97 -11.24 -16.44
CA PRO A 199 49.89 -12.12 -15.94
C PRO A 199 50.44 -13.34 -15.16
N ALA A 200 49.60 -14.15 -14.47
CA ALA A 200 49.79 -15.60 -14.42
C ALA A 200 48.55 -16.33 -13.83
N THR A 201 48.06 -17.22 -14.62
CA THR A 201 47.16 -18.32 -14.37
C THR A 201 47.71 -19.28 -13.31
N GLN A 202 46.92 -19.75 -12.33
CA GLN A 202 47.01 -21.12 -11.83
C GLN A 202 45.71 -21.59 -11.16
N HIS A 203 45.37 -22.84 -11.48
CA HIS A 203 44.29 -23.69 -11.03
C HIS A 203 44.35 -24.06 -9.54
N GLY A 204 43.18 -24.33 -8.97
CA GLY A 204 43.04 -25.44 -8.01
C GLY A 204 42.33 -25.07 -6.72
N GLY A 205 41.28 -25.82 -6.40
CA GLY A 205 40.77 -25.96 -5.04
C GLY A 205 39.28 -25.60 -4.90
N LEU A 206 38.45 -26.64 -4.97
CA LEU A 206 37.05 -26.61 -4.50
C LEU A 206 37.09 -26.61 -2.97
N ASP A 207 36.92 -25.48 -2.34
CA ASP A 207 36.54 -25.41 -0.95
C ASP A 207 35.11 -24.85 -0.91
N MET A 208 34.21 -25.68 -0.39
CA MET A 208 32.82 -25.31 -0.08
C MET A 208 32.89 -24.41 1.16
N GLU A 209 32.95 -23.11 0.95
CA GLU A 209 32.68 -22.14 2.02
C GLU A 209 31.17 -22.10 2.28
N GLU A 210 30.81 -22.42 3.50
CA GLU A 210 29.51 -22.24 4.12
C GLU A 210 29.17 -20.75 4.11
N GLU A 211 28.42 -20.30 3.07
CA GLU A 211 27.99 -18.91 2.91
C GLU A 211 27.03 -18.54 4.04
N SER A 212 27.54 -17.94 5.10
CA SER A 212 26.75 -17.33 6.16
C SER A 212 25.84 -16.27 5.57
N ILE A 213 24.54 -16.46 5.72
CA ILE A 213 23.48 -15.55 5.23
C ILE A 213 23.73 -14.15 5.79
N PRO A 214 23.85 -13.09 4.96
CA PRO A 214 24.04 -11.72 5.43
C PRO A 214 22.87 -11.30 6.33
N GLN A 215 23.17 -10.61 7.41
CA GLN A 215 22.20 -10.07 8.40
C GLN A 215 21.08 -9.20 7.79
N ALA A 216 21.24 -8.75 6.54
CA ALA A 216 20.21 -8.08 5.73
C ALA A 216 19.03 -8.99 5.32
N ALA A 217 19.18 -10.32 5.37
CA ALA A 217 18.11 -11.26 5.00
C ALA A 217 17.00 -11.36 6.07
N LEU A 218 17.26 -10.95 7.30
CA LEU A 218 16.28 -10.95 8.41
C LEU A 218 15.17 -9.90 8.26
N ALA A 219 15.32 -8.91 7.39
CA ALA A 219 14.32 -7.88 7.10
C ALA A 219 13.39 -8.23 5.92
N ILE A 220 13.71 -9.30 5.17
CA ILE A 220 12.94 -9.72 4.00
C ILE A 220 11.95 -10.81 4.43
N GLY A 221 10.64 -10.58 4.25
CA GLY A 221 9.62 -11.60 4.57
C GLY A 221 9.80 -12.87 3.73
N HIS A 222 9.47 -14.04 4.30
CA HIS A 222 9.67 -15.37 3.68
C HIS A 222 9.19 -15.45 2.22
N LEU A 223 8.04 -14.83 1.90
CA LEU A 223 7.51 -14.80 0.53
C LEU A 223 8.43 -14.06 -0.45
N ALA A 224 9.00 -12.94 -0.02
CA ALA A 224 9.91 -12.14 -0.86
C ALA A 224 11.24 -12.88 -1.07
N LEU A 225 11.77 -13.50 -0.01
CA LEU A 225 13.00 -14.29 -0.08
C LEU A 225 12.81 -15.53 -0.99
N PHE A 226 11.68 -16.23 -0.86
CA PHE A 226 11.35 -17.38 -1.70
C PHE A 226 11.27 -16.99 -3.19
N ASN A 227 10.54 -15.94 -3.52
CA ASN A 227 10.46 -15.44 -4.90
C ASN A 227 11.85 -15.02 -5.43
N GLN A 228 12.68 -14.38 -4.61
CA GLN A 228 14.03 -13.97 -4.98
C GLN A 228 14.93 -15.18 -5.32
N GLN A 229 14.85 -16.25 -4.54
CA GLN A 229 15.63 -17.47 -4.79
C GLN A 229 15.16 -18.20 -6.06
N LEU A 230 13.85 -18.29 -6.28
CA LEU A 230 13.31 -18.87 -7.50
C LEU A 230 13.71 -18.06 -8.74
N GLN A 231 13.67 -16.73 -8.64
CA GLN A 231 14.10 -15.84 -9.72
C GLN A 231 15.60 -15.99 -10.03
N LYS A 232 16.45 -16.11 -8.99
CA LYS A 232 17.89 -16.40 -9.19
C LYS A 232 18.14 -17.75 -9.87
N ALA A 233 17.32 -18.74 -9.55
CA ALA A 233 17.42 -20.08 -10.13
C ALA A 233 16.68 -20.20 -11.48
N ASN A 234 16.05 -19.13 -11.98
CA ASN A 234 15.22 -19.10 -13.19
C ASN A 234 14.12 -20.17 -13.19
N LEU A 235 13.44 -20.34 -12.04
CA LEU A 235 12.38 -21.31 -11.82
C LEU A 235 11.02 -20.60 -11.77
N ASP A 236 10.03 -21.16 -12.49
CA ASP A 236 8.66 -20.65 -12.49
C ASP A 236 7.86 -21.22 -11.32
N ILE A 237 7.05 -20.36 -10.69
CA ILE A 237 6.20 -20.72 -9.58
C ILE A 237 4.72 -20.56 -9.92
N GLU A 238 3.94 -21.59 -9.60
CA GLU A 238 2.49 -21.56 -9.65
C GLU A 238 1.90 -21.65 -8.25
N TRP A 239 0.95 -20.75 -7.95
CA TRP A 239 0.26 -20.70 -6.66
C TRP A 239 -1.17 -21.21 -6.80
N VAL A 240 -1.49 -22.33 -6.17
CA VAL A 240 -2.84 -22.93 -6.17
C VAL A 240 -3.54 -22.56 -4.86
N TYR A 241 -4.73 -21.97 -4.96
CA TYR A 241 -5.52 -21.50 -3.83
C TYR A 241 -6.77 -22.36 -3.66
N THR A 242 -7.03 -22.81 -2.42
CA THR A 242 -8.25 -23.52 -2.04
C THR A 242 -8.85 -22.82 -0.83
N GLU A 243 -10.13 -22.49 -0.88
CA GLU A 243 -10.86 -21.95 0.26
C GLU A 243 -11.41 -23.14 1.07
N ASP A 244 -10.99 -23.26 2.34
CA ASP A 244 -11.51 -24.28 3.27
C ASP A 244 -12.88 -23.79 3.80
N GLY A 245 -13.91 -23.77 2.96
CA GLY A 245 -15.22 -23.21 3.28
C GLY A 245 -16.41 -24.03 2.77
N ASP A 246 -16.17 -25.16 2.11
CA ASP A 246 -17.25 -26.03 1.65
C ASP A 246 -17.07 -27.45 2.24
N ILE A 247 -17.41 -27.58 3.53
CA ILE A 247 -17.85 -28.90 4.03
C ILE A 247 -19.26 -29.06 3.51
N GLY A 248 -19.37 -29.68 2.35
CA GLY A 248 -20.64 -30.02 1.73
C GLY A 248 -21.57 -30.68 2.75
N MET A 249 -22.82 -30.28 2.67
CA MET A 249 -23.94 -30.72 3.51
C MET A 249 -24.28 -32.23 3.34
N GLU A 250 -23.39 -33.04 2.82
CA GLU A 250 -23.55 -34.49 2.63
C GLU A 250 -23.02 -35.32 3.81
N GLY A 251 -22.34 -34.72 4.79
CA GLY A 251 -21.83 -35.43 5.98
C GLY A 251 -22.78 -35.45 7.21
N LEU A 252 -23.96 -34.83 7.16
CA LEU A 252 -24.83 -34.65 8.35
C LEU A 252 -26.09 -35.54 8.37
N LEU A 253 -26.23 -36.49 7.46
CA LEU A 253 -27.40 -37.39 7.39
C LEU A 253 -27.16 -38.80 7.96
N GLY A 254 -26.16 -38.98 8.80
CA GLY A 254 -25.80 -40.31 9.34
C GLY A 254 -25.53 -40.32 10.84
N ALA A 255 -26.40 -39.82 11.71
CA ALA A 255 -26.45 -40.21 13.13
C ALA A 255 -27.68 -39.58 13.81
N PHE A 256 -28.85 -40.10 13.54
CA PHE A 256 -30.01 -39.90 14.44
C PHE A 256 -30.16 -41.17 15.27
N ASP A 257 -29.73 -41.14 16.53
CA ASP A 257 -30.06 -42.13 17.52
C ASP A 257 -31.32 -41.66 18.27
N PRO A 258 -32.45 -42.42 18.27
CA PRO A 258 -33.72 -41.99 18.83
C PRO A 258 -33.86 -42.18 20.35
N SER A 259 -32.79 -42.33 21.13
CA SER A 259 -32.86 -42.59 22.57
C SER A 259 -32.02 -41.67 23.45
N GLY A 260 -31.86 -40.40 23.18
CA GLY A 260 -31.07 -39.47 23.97
C GLY A 260 -31.87 -38.35 24.62
N THR A 261 -31.82 -38.28 25.95
CA THR A 261 -32.35 -37.25 26.86
C THR A 261 -31.88 -35.80 26.50
N PRO A 262 -32.71 -34.76 26.79
CA PRO A 262 -32.36 -33.38 26.48
C PRO A 262 -31.43 -32.79 27.56
N GLY A 263 -30.21 -32.50 27.20
CA GLY A 263 -29.24 -31.82 28.05
C GLY A 263 -27.84 -31.88 27.48
N ASP A 264 -27.54 -31.00 26.54
CA ASP A 264 -26.26 -30.30 26.34
C ASP A 264 -26.28 -29.61 24.97
N LEU A 265 -26.60 -28.31 25.00
CA LEU A 265 -26.39 -27.45 23.86
C LEU A 265 -24.88 -27.29 23.67
N VAL A 266 -24.29 -28.14 22.83
CA VAL A 266 -22.94 -27.90 22.28
C VAL A 266 -23.02 -26.63 21.43
N HIS A 267 -22.46 -25.57 21.95
CA HIS A 267 -22.17 -24.35 21.15
C HIS A 267 -21.30 -24.75 19.96
N ILE A 268 -21.93 -24.96 18.81
CA ILE A 268 -21.25 -25.01 17.53
C ILE A 268 -20.79 -23.56 17.26
N ALA A 269 -19.54 -23.30 17.58
CA ALA A 269 -18.90 -22.05 17.19
C ALA A 269 -18.86 -21.98 15.66
N THR A 270 -19.77 -21.20 15.08
CA THR A 270 -19.74 -20.86 13.65
C THR A 270 -18.46 -20.07 13.38
N ARG A 271 -17.47 -20.71 12.74
CA ARG A 271 -16.26 -20.03 12.23
C ARG A 271 -16.68 -19.11 11.09
N THR A 272 -16.82 -17.84 11.37
CA THR A 272 -17.12 -16.78 10.39
C THR A 272 -15.89 -16.24 9.64
N THR A 273 -14.70 -16.81 9.88
CA THR A 273 -13.46 -16.34 9.25
C THR A 273 -13.05 -17.34 8.16
N PRO A 274 -13.00 -16.95 6.88
CA PRO A 274 -12.57 -17.82 5.80
C PRO A 274 -11.11 -18.25 6.02
N MET A 275 -10.84 -19.56 5.87
CA MET A 275 -9.49 -20.12 5.93
C MET A 275 -9.03 -20.46 4.51
N TRP A 276 -7.87 -19.97 4.15
CA TRP A 276 -7.25 -20.21 2.84
C TRP A 276 -6.13 -21.24 2.95
N THR A 277 -6.16 -22.24 2.09
CA THR A 277 -5.04 -23.16 1.86
C THR A 277 -4.37 -22.79 0.56
N VAL A 278 -3.04 -22.60 0.60
CA VAL A 278 -2.23 -22.23 -0.58
C VAL A 278 -1.13 -23.27 -0.75
N LYS A 279 -0.96 -23.76 -1.96
CA LYS A 279 0.13 -24.66 -2.35
C LYS A 279 1.01 -23.97 -3.38
N ALA A 280 2.34 -24.07 -3.20
CA ALA A 280 3.34 -23.53 -4.12
C ALA A 280 3.91 -24.68 -4.96
N PHE A 281 3.78 -24.60 -6.26
CA PHE A 281 4.37 -25.56 -7.22
C PHE A 281 5.49 -24.85 -7.97
N VAL A 282 6.65 -25.49 -8.04
CA VAL A 282 7.81 -25.03 -8.81
C VAL A 282 8.11 -26.08 -9.85
N ASN A 283 8.03 -25.72 -11.14
CA ASN A 283 8.16 -26.65 -12.27
C ASN A 283 7.26 -27.90 -12.15
N GLY A 284 6.05 -27.74 -11.59
CA GLY A 284 5.10 -28.84 -11.40
C GLY A 284 5.30 -29.68 -10.13
N GLU A 285 6.36 -29.47 -9.34
CA GLU A 285 6.57 -30.11 -8.04
C GLU A 285 6.09 -29.21 -6.89
N MET A 286 5.44 -29.81 -5.88
CA MET A 286 4.97 -29.07 -4.71
C MET A 286 6.14 -28.75 -3.79
N TYR A 287 6.44 -27.47 -3.62
CA TYR A 287 7.52 -26.98 -2.76
C TYR A 287 7.06 -26.60 -1.36
N GLY A 288 5.80 -26.16 -1.20
CA GLY A 288 5.27 -25.83 0.10
C GLY A 288 3.77 -25.67 0.11
N SER A 289 3.18 -25.77 1.31
CA SER A 289 1.76 -25.60 1.59
C SER A 289 1.58 -24.71 2.80
N GLY A 290 0.54 -23.88 2.83
CA GLY A 290 0.29 -22.99 3.95
C GLY A 290 -1.18 -22.70 4.14
N LYS A 291 -1.62 -22.58 5.39
CA LYS A 291 -2.98 -22.17 5.78
C LYS A 291 -2.95 -20.80 6.46
N GLY A 292 -3.98 -19.99 6.23
CA GLY A 292 -4.11 -18.68 6.86
C GLY A 292 -5.48 -18.05 6.66
N THR A 293 -5.77 -17.05 7.49
CA THR A 293 -7.03 -16.28 7.43
C THR A 293 -7.11 -15.34 6.21
N SER A 294 -6.06 -15.23 5.43
CA SER A 294 -6.02 -14.51 4.17
C SER A 294 -5.10 -15.22 3.18
N LYS A 295 -5.32 -15.02 1.87
CA LYS A 295 -4.46 -15.55 0.80
C LYS A 295 -2.98 -15.15 1.01
N LYS A 296 -2.73 -13.93 1.47
CA LYS A 296 -1.38 -13.42 1.76
C LYS A 296 -0.73 -14.16 2.94
N ALA A 297 -1.46 -14.37 4.03
CA ALA A 297 -0.96 -15.11 5.19
C ALA A 297 -0.64 -16.57 4.83
N ALA A 298 -1.54 -17.24 4.11
CA ALA A 298 -1.33 -18.61 3.64
C ALA A 298 -0.11 -18.73 2.70
N ARG A 299 0.10 -17.77 1.77
CA ARG A 299 1.30 -17.72 0.91
C ARG A 299 2.60 -17.55 1.71
N HIS A 300 2.60 -16.77 2.78
CA HIS A 300 3.79 -16.61 3.63
C HIS A 300 4.20 -17.92 4.30
N VAL A 301 3.21 -18.70 4.78
CA VAL A 301 3.45 -20.01 5.39
C VAL A 301 3.96 -21.01 4.35
N ALA A 302 3.34 -21.07 3.16
CA ALA A 302 3.79 -21.94 2.07
C ALA A 302 5.20 -21.57 1.58
N ALA A 303 5.53 -20.29 1.52
CA ALA A 303 6.86 -19.83 1.13
C ALA A 303 7.94 -20.19 2.16
N LYS A 304 7.61 -20.18 3.47
CA LYS A 304 8.53 -20.63 4.53
C LYS A 304 8.90 -22.10 4.35
N GLU A 305 7.91 -22.96 4.11
CA GLU A 305 8.14 -24.39 3.81
C GLU A 305 8.94 -24.57 2.53
N GLY A 306 8.63 -23.79 1.48
CA GLY A 306 9.37 -23.81 0.21
C GLY A 306 10.85 -23.43 0.34
N LEU A 307 11.16 -22.45 1.21
CA LEU A 307 12.55 -22.07 1.52
C LEU A 307 13.31 -23.21 2.20
N GLN A 308 12.66 -23.88 3.16
CA GLN A 308 13.26 -25.05 3.83
C GLN A 308 13.58 -26.17 2.84
N ARG A 309 12.70 -26.40 1.86
CA ARG A 309 12.94 -27.40 0.80
C ARG A 309 14.07 -27.00 -0.15
N LEU A 310 14.31 -25.70 -0.33
CA LEU A 310 15.48 -25.18 -1.04
C LEU A 310 16.78 -25.22 -0.21
N GLY A 311 16.76 -25.79 1.01
CA GLY A 311 17.92 -25.85 1.91
C GLY A 311 18.21 -24.56 2.65
N ILE A 312 17.29 -23.57 2.62
CA ILE A 312 17.46 -22.27 3.26
C ILE A 312 16.75 -22.30 4.62
N ASN A 313 17.53 -22.31 5.70
CA ASN A 313 16.99 -22.23 7.05
C ASN A 313 16.47 -20.82 7.35
N VAL A 314 15.15 -20.70 7.57
CA VAL A 314 14.46 -19.47 7.98
C VAL A 314 13.81 -19.70 9.34
N TRP A 315 14.16 -18.91 10.31
CA TRP A 315 13.66 -18.95 11.69
C TRP A 315 12.34 -18.18 11.83
#